data_9e168916f9d23f761d1368b841ddc7f6
#
_entry.id   9e168916f9d23f761d1368b841ddc7f6
#
_cell.length_a   1.000
_cell.length_b   1.000
_cell.length_c   1.000
_cell.angle_alpha   90.00
_cell.angle_beta   90.00
_cell.angle_gamma   90.00
#
_symmetry.space_group_name_H-M   'P 1'
#
loop_
_entity.id
_entity.type
_entity.pdbx_description
1 polymer ?
#
loop_
_entity_poly.entity_id
_entity_poly.type
_entity_poly.pdbx_seq_one_letter_code
_entity_poly.pdbx_strand_id
1 'polypeptide(L)'
;MSTQRERVVLVTGAAGGIGAATARTLAAEGAAVVLHDLRREGRLGELADELGAAAHALTADLTDPAAADALWHEAVAWRGHVDVLVNNAGIYEAADPDGDLATWQAAWERTLAICLVSPAALCRAAIASFREQPGGGIIVSLASRAAWRGEDADYWHYAAAKAGVVAMTKTIARQYGRQGVTAFAVAPGFVDTPFNAPAVAEHGMQLFVDDTALGEVAQPQDVANVIAFLASGKARHATGATIDVNTASYVR
;
A
#
# COMPACT_ATOMS: atom_id res chain seq x y z
N MET A 1 17.44 -27.25 15.70
CA MET A 1 17.28 -26.26 14.60
C MET A 1 15.96 -25.54 14.87
N SER A 2 15.98 -24.26 15.21
CA SER A 2 14.74 -23.45 15.32
C SER A 2 14.18 -23.34 13.91
N THR A 3 13.05 -23.99 13.62
CA THR A 3 12.29 -23.75 12.40
C THR A 3 11.83 -22.30 12.46
N GLN A 4 12.44 -21.45 11.65
CA GLN A 4 12.01 -20.06 11.53
C GLN A 4 10.55 -20.09 11.07
N ARG A 5 9.64 -19.48 11.85
CA ARG A 5 8.21 -19.41 11.52
C ARG A 5 8.05 -18.75 10.15
N GLU A 6 7.21 -19.32 9.30
CA GLU A 6 6.85 -18.74 8.01
C GLU A 6 6.29 -17.33 8.23
N ARG A 7 6.78 -16.36 7.47
CA ARG A 7 6.27 -14.98 7.53
C ARG A 7 4.96 -14.87 6.79
N VAL A 8 3.95 -14.28 7.41
CA VAL A 8 2.64 -14.04 6.80
C VAL A 8 2.49 -12.54 6.53
N VAL A 9 2.14 -12.18 5.29
CA VAL A 9 2.01 -10.79 4.84
C VAL A 9 0.62 -10.55 4.27
N LEU A 10 -0.09 -9.54 4.76
CA LEU A 10 -1.32 -9.04 4.11
C LEU A 10 -0.97 -7.91 3.15
N VAL A 11 -1.34 -8.06 1.87
CA VAL A 11 -1.17 -7.04 0.82
C VAL A 11 -2.54 -6.59 0.32
N THR A 12 -2.90 -5.34 0.54
CA THR A 12 -4.15 -4.76 0.00
C THR A 12 -3.97 -4.22 -1.40
N GLY A 13 -5.01 -4.31 -2.26
CA GLY A 13 -4.91 -3.94 -3.68
C GLY A 13 -3.96 -4.87 -4.44
N ALA A 14 -3.96 -6.16 -4.11
CA ALA A 14 -3.03 -7.15 -4.64
C ALA A 14 -3.27 -7.51 -6.12
N ALA A 15 -4.45 -7.24 -6.68
CA ALA A 15 -4.72 -7.43 -8.12
C ALA A 15 -4.08 -6.34 -9.00
N GLY A 16 -3.64 -5.22 -8.41
CA GLY A 16 -3.05 -4.08 -9.13
C GLY A 16 -1.53 -4.17 -9.29
N GLY A 17 -0.96 -3.38 -10.21
CA GLY A 17 0.45 -3.38 -10.61
C GLY A 17 1.46 -3.55 -9.46
N ILE A 18 1.56 -2.57 -8.55
CA ILE A 18 2.50 -2.61 -7.42
C ILE A 18 2.13 -3.75 -6.44
N GLY A 19 0.84 -3.92 -6.13
CA GLY A 19 0.38 -4.96 -5.21
C GLY A 19 0.69 -6.37 -5.70
N ALA A 20 0.45 -6.64 -6.98
CA ALA A 20 0.74 -7.94 -7.59
C ALA A 20 2.25 -8.23 -7.66
N ALA A 21 3.06 -7.23 -8.04
CA ALA A 21 4.51 -7.35 -8.02
C ALA A 21 5.04 -7.61 -6.60
N THR A 22 4.50 -6.89 -5.61
CA THR A 22 4.85 -7.08 -4.20
C THR A 22 4.50 -8.49 -3.71
N ALA A 23 3.30 -8.98 -4.03
CA ALA A 23 2.87 -10.32 -3.62
C ALA A 23 3.78 -11.41 -4.22
N ARG A 24 4.11 -11.32 -5.51
CA ARG A 24 5.05 -12.23 -6.18
C ARG A 24 6.43 -12.20 -5.54
N THR A 25 6.96 -11.02 -5.28
CA THR A 25 8.30 -10.87 -4.68
C THR A 25 8.34 -11.49 -3.29
N LEU A 26 7.34 -11.21 -2.45
CA LEU A 26 7.27 -11.75 -1.08
C LEU A 26 7.09 -13.27 -1.09
N ALA A 27 6.25 -13.82 -1.96
CA ALA A 27 6.07 -15.26 -2.11
C ALA A 27 7.35 -15.96 -2.61
N ALA A 28 8.07 -15.35 -3.56
CA ALA A 28 9.37 -15.86 -4.04
C ALA A 28 10.45 -15.84 -2.94
N GLU A 29 10.35 -14.94 -1.96
CA GLU A 29 11.20 -14.89 -0.77
C GLU A 29 10.73 -15.85 0.35
N GLY A 30 9.71 -16.68 0.10
CA GLY A 30 9.21 -17.69 1.02
C GLY A 30 8.19 -17.19 2.04
N ALA A 31 7.53 -16.06 1.81
CA ALA A 31 6.42 -15.62 2.65
C ALA A 31 5.10 -16.24 2.19
N ALA A 32 4.19 -16.47 3.14
CA ALA A 32 2.78 -16.71 2.87
C ALA A 32 2.08 -15.35 2.70
N VAL A 33 1.31 -15.17 1.63
CA VAL A 33 0.74 -13.87 1.28
C VAL A 33 -0.78 -13.93 1.26
N VAL A 34 -1.41 -13.11 2.10
CA VAL A 34 -2.85 -12.83 2.01
C VAL A 34 -3.02 -11.72 0.97
N LEU A 35 -3.70 -12.05 -0.11
CA LEU A 35 -3.98 -11.18 -1.23
C LEU A 35 -5.36 -10.57 -1.05
N HIS A 36 -5.45 -9.26 -0.96
CA HIS A 36 -6.74 -8.59 -0.87
C HIS A 36 -6.98 -7.68 -2.07
N ASP A 37 -8.20 -7.73 -2.60
CA ASP A 37 -8.75 -6.73 -3.52
C ASP A 37 -10.29 -6.67 -3.37
N LEU A 38 -10.94 -5.74 -4.08
CA LEU A 38 -12.40 -5.58 -4.03
C LEU A 38 -13.14 -6.80 -4.60
N ARG A 39 -12.57 -7.46 -5.61
CA ARG A 39 -13.20 -8.60 -6.32
C ARG A 39 -12.20 -9.74 -6.49
N ARG A 40 -12.70 -10.98 -6.37
CA ARG A 40 -11.87 -12.18 -6.56
C ARG A 40 -11.73 -12.55 -8.04
N GLU A 41 -12.75 -12.32 -8.83
CA GLU A 41 -12.76 -12.69 -10.25
C GLU A 41 -11.72 -11.89 -11.02
N GLY A 42 -11.07 -12.54 -12.00
CA GLY A 42 -10.00 -11.97 -12.80
C GLY A 42 -8.66 -11.95 -12.04
N ARG A 43 -7.97 -10.83 -12.06
CA ARG A 43 -6.56 -10.71 -11.67
C ARG A 43 -6.22 -11.19 -10.26
N LEU A 44 -7.11 -11.03 -9.27
CA LEU A 44 -6.84 -11.50 -7.91
C LEU A 44 -6.86 -13.03 -7.85
N GLY A 45 -7.87 -13.66 -8.49
CA GLY A 45 -7.98 -15.12 -8.60
C GLY A 45 -6.81 -15.70 -9.37
N GLU A 46 -6.46 -15.12 -10.52
CA GLU A 46 -5.31 -15.52 -11.33
C GLU A 46 -3.99 -15.48 -10.55
N LEU A 47 -3.77 -14.42 -9.78
CA LEU A 47 -2.59 -14.29 -8.92
C LEU A 47 -2.59 -15.33 -7.78
N ALA A 48 -3.74 -15.59 -7.18
CA ALA A 48 -3.86 -16.61 -6.14
C ALA A 48 -3.56 -18.01 -6.69
N ASP A 49 -4.07 -18.33 -7.88
CA ASP A 49 -3.81 -19.60 -8.57
C ASP A 49 -2.32 -19.73 -8.97
N GLU A 50 -1.70 -18.64 -9.44
CA GLU A 50 -0.27 -18.56 -9.77
C GLU A 50 0.60 -18.87 -8.55
N LEU A 51 0.30 -18.27 -7.40
CA LEU A 51 1.09 -18.43 -6.17
C LEU A 51 0.74 -19.69 -5.38
N GLY A 52 -0.40 -20.31 -5.68
CA GLY A 52 -0.82 -21.59 -5.11
C GLY A 52 -0.88 -21.59 -3.59
N ALA A 53 -0.26 -22.57 -2.96
CA ALA A 53 -0.30 -22.75 -1.49
C ALA A 53 0.35 -21.60 -0.69
N ALA A 54 1.16 -20.77 -1.32
CA ALA A 54 1.76 -19.59 -0.69
C ALA A 54 0.79 -18.41 -0.58
N ALA A 55 -0.40 -18.48 -1.21
CA ALA A 55 -1.33 -17.37 -1.24
C ALA A 55 -2.73 -17.72 -0.75
N HIS A 56 -3.43 -16.71 -0.21
CA HIS A 56 -4.84 -16.78 0.18
C HIS A 56 -5.55 -15.50 -0.24
N ALA A 57 -6.57 -15.63 -1.11
CA ALA A 57 -7.30 -14.47 -1.62
C ALA A 57 -8.52 -14.16 -0.74
N LEU A 58 -8.60 -12.92 -0.28
CA LEU A 58 -9.74 -12.34 0.46
C LEU A 58 -10.27 -11.12 -0.28
N THR A 59 -11.55 -10.85 -0.11
CA THR A 59 -12.20 -9.66 -0.70
C THR A 59 -12.85 -8.83 0.39
N ALA A 60 -12.72 -7.50 0.27
CA ALA A 60 -13.41 -6.54 1.12
C ALA A 60 -13.61 -5.22 0.37
N ASP A 61 -14.66 -4.49 0.70
CA ASP A 61 -14.81 -3.11 0.25
C ASP A 61 -14.16 -2.18 1.27
N LEU A 62 -13.02 -1.62 0.90
CA LEU A 62 -12.28 -0.70 1.78
C LEU A 62 -12.88 0.72 1.85
N THR A 63 -14.05 0.97 1.28
CA THR A 63 -14.83 2.17 1.62
C THR A 63 -15.49 2.06 3.00
N ASP A 64 -15.63 0.82 3.53
CA ASP A 64 -16.15 0.54 4.86
C ASP A 64 -15.02 0.17 5.83
N PRO A 65 -14.75 0.97 6.87
CA PRO A 65 -13.75 0.65 7.89
C PRO A 65 -14.04 -0.64 8.67
N ALA A 66 -15.32 -1.05 8.78
CA ALA A 66 -15.68 -2.30 9.44
C ALA A 66 -15.25 -3.52 8.58
N ALA A 67 -15.37 -3.41 7.25
CA ALA A 67 -14.87 -4.42 6.34
C ALA A 67 -13.34 -4.53 6.40
N ALA A 68 -12.62 -3.41 6.60
CA ALA A 68 -11.17 -3.42 6.80
C ALA A 68 -10.75 -4.15 8.09
N ASP A 69 -11.50 -3.95 9.19
CA ASP A 69 -11.27 -4.66 10.46
C ASP A 69 -11.55 -6.17 10.31
N ALA A 70 -12.64 -6.54 9.66
CA ALA A 70 -12.98 -7.94 9.36
C ALA A 70 -11.91 -8.62 8.50
N LEU A 71 -11.44 -7.94 7.45
CA LEU A 71 -10.35 -8.43 6.57
C LEU A 71 -9.10 -8.79 7.38
N TRP A 72 -8.71 -7.95 8.36
CA TRP A 72 -7.56 -8.25 9.21
C TRP A 72 -7.77 -9.55 10.00
N HIS A 73 -8.92 -9.73 10.59
CA HIS A 73 -9.24 -10.94 11.38
C HIS A 73 -9.28 -12.19 10.50
N GLU A 74 -9.82 -12.12 9.29
CA GLU A 74 -9.81 -13.23 8.33
C GLU A 74 -8.39 -13.57 7.87
N ALA A 75 -7.56 -12.55 7.63
CA ALA A 75 -6.15 -12.74 7.29
C ALA A 75 -5.37 -13.46 8.40
N VAL A 76 -5.60 -13.07 9.65
CA VAL A 76 -5.01 -13.74 10.82
C VAL A 76 -5.51 -15.19 10.94
N ALA A 77 -6.80 -15.45 10.68
CA ALA A 77 -7.39 -16.78 10.81
C ALA A 77 -6.75 -17.82 9.86
N TRP A 78 -6.24 -17.41 8.72
CA TRP A 78 -5.65 -18.33 7.72
C TRP A 78 -4.43 -19.09 8.24
N ARG A 79 -3.49 -18.43 8.93
CA ARG A 79 -2.25 -19.03 9.45
C ARG A 79 -2.06 -18.80 10.96
N GLY A 80 -3.07 -18.25 11.64
CA GLY A 80 -3.05 -17.92 13.07
C GLY A 80 -2.27 -16.63 13.40
N HIS A 81 -1.70 -15.97 12.43
CA HIS A 81 -0.96 -14.71 12.59
C HIS A 81 -0.78 -13.97 11.26
N VAL A 82 -0.46 -12.69 11.35
CA VAL A 82 0.11 -11.86 10.28
C VAL A 82 1.30 -11.12 10.86
N ASP A 83 2.42 -11.08 10.16
CA ASP A 83 3.66 -10.42 10.59
C ASP A 83 3.86 -9.06 9.93
N VAL A 84 3.30 -8.88 8.73
CA VAL A 84 3.46 -7.65 7.93
C VAL A 84 2.13 -7.23 7.32
N LEU A 85 1.82 -5.94 7.46
CA LEU A 85 0.73 -5.28 6.75
C LEU A 85 1.31 -4.38 5.66
N VAL A 86 0.92 -4.62 4.40
CA VAL A 86 1.20 -3.73 3.27
C VAL A 86 -0.09 -3.03 2.85
N ASN A 87 -0.26 -1.77 3.26
CA ASN A 87 -1.35 -0.90 2.82
C ASN A 87 -1.01 -0.33 1.44
N ASN A 88 -1.39 -1.07 0.38
CA ASN A 88 -1.13 -0.68 -1.00
C ASN A 88 -2.40 -0.23 -1.75
N ALA A 89 -3.58 -0.70 -1.35
CA ALA A 89 -4.84 -0.29 -1.99
C ALA A 89 -4.98 1.24 -2.07
N GLY A 90 -5.49 1.72 -3.19
CA GLY A 90 -5.72 3.13 -3.41
C GLY A 90 -6.48 3.38 -4.70
N ILE A 91 -7.07 4.55 -4.81
CA ILE A 91 -7.73 5.06 -6.02
C ILE A 91 -7.17 6.44 -6.37
N TYR A 92 -7.30 6.80 -7.64
CA TYR A 92 -6.91 8.10 -8.17
C TYR A 92 -8.01 8.56 -9.12
N GLU A 93 -8.97 9.30 -8.58
CA GLU A 93 -10.16 9.77 -9.29
C GLU A 93 -10.18 11.29 -9.28
N ALA A 94 -10.54 11.89 -10.39
CA ALA A 94 -10.68 13.34 -10.48
C ALA A 94 -11.89 13.83 -9.66
N ALA A 95 -11.72 14.97 -9.01
CA ALA A 95 -12.79 15.71 -8.32
C ALA A 95 -12.71 17.18 -8.76
N ASP A 96 -13.40 17.50 -9.86
CA ASP A 96 -13.40 18.83 -10.44
C ASP A 96 -13.86 19.89 -9.41
N PRO A 97 -12.99 20.84 -9.02
CA PRO A 97 -13.31 21.87 -8.03
C PRO A 97 -14.37 22.87 -8.51
N ASP A 98 -14.53 23.01 -9.82
CA ASP A 98 -15.53 23.89 -10.43
C ASP A 98 -16.84 23.14 -10.77
N GLY A 99 -16.87 21.82 -10.51
CA GLY A 99 -17.99 20.95 -10.78
C GLY A 99 -19.11 21.00 -9.73
N ASP A 100 -20.03 20.03 -9.81
CA ASP A 100 -21.12 19.90 -8.84
C ASP A 100 -20.58 19.51 -7.45
N LEU A 101 -21.01 20.24 -6.41
CA LEU A 101 -20.54 20.05 -5.04
C LEU A 101 -20.77 18.63 -4.51
N ALA A 102 -21.91 18.00 -4.83
CA ALA A 102 -22.21 16.65 -4.33
C ALA A 102 -21.29 15.61 -4.99
N THR A 103 -21.02 15.73 -6.27
CA THR A 103 -20.07 14.89 -7.02
C THR A 103 -18.65 15.06 -6.49
N TRP A 104 -18.22 16.30 -6.30
CA TRP A 104 -16.93 16.63 -5.72
C TRP A 104 -16.77 16.04 -4.31
N GLN A 105 -17.77 16.23 -3.44
CA GLN A 105 -17.75 15.70 -2.08
C GLN A 105 -17.70 14.17 -2.06
N ALA A 106 -18.47 13.50 -2.91
CA ALA A 106 -18.47 12.04 -2.99
C ALA A 106 -17.09 11.47 -3.41
N ALA A 107 -16.37 12.13 -4.33
CA ALA A 107 -15.02 11.74 -4.72
C ALA A 107 -14.03 11.93 -3.56
N TRP A 108 -14.16 13.02 -2.78
CA TRP A 108 -13.38 13.26 -1.57
C TRP A 108 -13.58 12.14 -0.53
N GLU A 109 -14.84 11.88 -0.19
CA GLU A 109 -15.21 10.87 0.81
C GLU A 109 -14.66 9.49 0.42
N ARG A 110 -14.84 9.08 -0.83
CA ARG A 110 -14.35 7.79 -1.33
C ARG A 110 -12.83 7.70 -1.33
N THR A 111 -12.14 8.74 -1.79
CA THR A 111 -10.68 8.77 -1.79
C THR A 111 -10.11 8.73 -0.38
N LEU A 112 -10.64 9.52 0.55
CA LEU A 112 -10.21 9.49 1.95
C LEU A 112 -10.53 8.14 2.59
N ALA A 113 -11.70 7.56 2.33
CA ALA A 113 -12.07 6.25 2.84
C ALA A 113 -11.03 5.19 2.47
N ILE A 114 -10.71 5.06 1.18
CA ILE A 114 -9.81 4.01 0.68
C ILE A 114 -8.33 4.33 0.94
N CYS A 115 -7.89 5.58 0.70
CA CYS A 115 -6.48 5.94 0.74
C CYS A 115 -5.96 6.32 2.14
N LEU A 116 -6.83 6.57 3.13
CA LEU A 116 -6.43 7.01 4.47
C LEU A 116 -7.18 6.30 5.59
N VAL A 117 -8.51 6.29 5.59
CA VAL A 117 -9.31 5.78 6.72
C VAL A 117 -9.19 4.26 6.85
N SER A 118 -9.32 3.52 5.74
CA SER A 118 -9.13 2.07 5.74
C SER A 118 -7.71 1.63 6.10
N PRO A 119 -6.63 2.24 5.53
CA PRO A 119 -5.28 2.01 6.04
C PRO A 119 -5.16 2.26 7.56
N ALA A 120 -5.82 3.28 8.09
CA ALA A 120 -5.81 3.56 9.53
C ALA A 120 -6.54 2.47 10.32
N ALA A 121 -7.69 1.97 9.84
CA ALA A 121 -8.44 0.87 10.46
C ALA A 121 -7.61 -0.43 10.47
N LEU A 122 -6.99 -0.79 9.33
CA LEU A 122 -6.07 -1.93 9.24
C LEU A 122 -4.87 -1.77 10.16
N CYS A 123 -4.25 -0.59 10.22
CA CYS A 123 -3.14 -0.33 11.15
C CYS A 123 -3.58 -0.51 12.61
N ARG A 124 -4.79 -0.04 12.98
CA ARG A 124 -5.34 -0.21 14.33
C ARG A 124 -5.47 -1.70 14.70
N ALA A 125 -6.05 -2.51 13.83
CA ALA A 125 -6.21 -3.95 14.04
C ALA A 125 -4.85 -4.67 14.07
N ALA A 126 -3.94 -4.33 13.14
CA ALA A 126 -2.59 -4.87 13.06
C ALA A 126 -1.79 -4.57 14.34
N ILE A 127 -1.80 -3.33 14.82
CA ILE A 127 -1.08 -2.92 16.04
C ILE A 127 -1.59 -3.71 17.25
N ALA A 128 -2.90 -3.92 17.39
CA ALA A 128 -3.45 -4.73 18.45
C ALA A 128 -2.87 -6.16 18.44
N SER A 129 -2.85 -6.81 17.26
CA SER A 129 -2.29 -8.15 17.08
C SER A 129 -0.77 -8.18 17.30
N PHE A 130 -0.03 -7.21 16.73
CA PHE A 130 1.44 -7.17 16.81
C PHE A 130 1.97 -7.00 18.23
N ARG A 131 1.23 -6.33 19.10
CA ARG A 131 1.60 -6.16 20.51
C ARG A 131 1.51 -7.44 21.31
N GLU A 132 0.64 -8.36 20.90
CA GLU A 132 0.39 -9.63 21.60
C GLU A 132 1.29 -10.77 21.06
N GLN A 133 1.88 -10.61 19.86
CA GLN A 133 2.69 -11.68 19.25
C GLN A 133 4.19 -11.49 19.48
N PRO A 134 4.95 -12.60 19.68
CA PRO A 134 6.40 -12.55 19.79
C PRO A 134 7.03 -11.95 18.53
N GLY A 135 7.90 -10.95 18.70
CA GLY A 135 8.60 -10.30 17.58
C GLY A 135 7.93 -9.05 17.03
N GLY A 136 6.70 -8.75 17.46
CA GLY A 136 5.96 -7.57 17.00
C GLY A 136 5.50 -7.71 15.55
N GLY A 137 5.51 -6.60 14.79
CA GLY A 137 5.10 -6.61 13.38
C GLY A 137 5.59 -5.39 12.61
N ILE A 138 5.37 -5.44 11.29
CA ILE A 138 5.83 -4.43 10.34
C ILE A 138 4.63 -3.86 9.58
N ILE A 139 4.55 -2.54 9.46
CA ILE A 139 3.58 -1.85 8.62
C ILE A 139 4.34 -1.12 7.51
N VAL A 140 3.95 -1.36 6.26
CA VAL A 140 4.44 -0.62 5.09
C VAL A 140 3.23 -0.01 4.40
N SER A 141 3.16 1.32 4.33
CA SER A 141 2.02 2.02 3.73
C SER A 141 2.44 2.79 2.48
N LEU A 142 1.69 2.61 1.38
CA LEU A 142 1.91 3.34 0.14
C LEU A 142 1.40 4.78 0.27
N ALA A 143 2.35 5.71 0.38
CA ALA A 143 2.15 7.14 0.20
C ALA A 143 2.20 7.51 -1.30
N SER A 144 2.72 8.67 -1.63
CA SER A 144 3.00 9.15 -2.99
C SER A 144 3.92 10.37 -2.88
N ARG A 145 4.65 10.71 -3.94
CA ARG A 145 5.32 12.03 -4.07
C ARG A 145 4.32 13.18 -3.92
N ALA A 146 3.04 12.95 -4.26
CA ALA A 146 1.92 13.89 -4.07
C ALA A 146 1.80 14.44 -2.64
N ALA A 147 2.22 13.66 -1.64
CA ALA A 147 2.18 14.06 -0.23
C ALA A 147 3.01 15.32 0.10
N TRP A 148 3.94 15.69 -0.78
CA TRP A 148 4.81 16.87 -0.62
C TRP A 148 4.76 17.81 -1.82
N ARG A 149 4.77 17.24 -3.04
CA ARG A 149 4.73 18.01 -4.27
C ARG A 149 3.37 18.67 -4.48
N GLY A 150 2.29 18.06 -3.97
CA GLY A 150 0.93 18.34 -4.37
C GLY A 150 0.57 17.60 -5.67
N GLU A 151 -0.60 17.88 -6.19
CA GLU A 151 -1.15 17.35 -7.43
C GLU A 151 -1.91 18.46 -8.17
N ASP A 152 -2.41 18.14 -9.36
CA ASP A 152 -3.28 19.02 -10.13
C ASP A 152 -4.60 19.33 -9.39
N ALA A 153 -5.30 20.37 -9.81
CA ALA A 153 -6.47 20.90 -9.11
C ALA A 153 -7.55 19.84 -8.80
N ASP A 154 -7.71 18.84 -9.66
CA ASP A 154 -8.71 17.79 -9.51
C ASP A 154 -8.31 16.69 -8.49
N TYR A 155 -7.10 16.75 -7.89
CA TYR A 155 -6.55 15.65 -7.09
C TYR A 155 -6.04 16.05 -5.69
N TRP A 156 -6.44 17.21 -5.15
CA TRP A 156 -5.99 17.64 -3.80
C TRP A 156 -6.39 16.68 -2.70
N HIS A 157 -7.55 16.03 -2.80
CA HIS A 157 -7.99 14.99 -1.86
C HIS A 157 -7.04 13.79 -1.83
N TYR A 158 -6.49 13.39 -2.98
CA TYR A 158 -5.47 12.35 -3.05
C TYR A 158 -4.17 12.78 -2.37
N ALA A 159 -3.68 13.98 -2.69
CA ALA A 159 -2.48 14.54 -2.06
C ALA A 159 -2.66 14.65 -0.54
N ALA A 160 -3.82 15.14 -0.07
CA ALA A 160 -4.15 15.23 1.36
C ALA A 160 -4.17 13.84 2.02
N ALA A 161 -4.81 12.83 1.40
CA ALA A 161 -4.85 11.46 1.90
C ALA A 161 -3.43 10.88 2.04
N LYS A 162 -2.58 11.03 1.02
CA LYS A 162 -1.22 10.50 1.00
C LYS A 162 -0.28 11.23 1.97
N ALA A 163 -0.48 12.52 2.20
CA ALA A 163 0.19 13.26 3.28
C ALA A 163 -0.25 12.76 4.68
N GLY A 164 -1.55 12.46 4.84
CA GLY A 164 -2.09 11.83 6.05
C GLY A 164 -1.45 10.47 6.35
N VAL A 165 -1.24 9.63 5.34
CA VAL A 165 -0.54 8.33 5.47
C VAL A 165 0.88 8.52 6.01
N VAL A 166 1.61 9.52 5.51
CA VAL A 166 2.97 9.81 6.01
C VAL A 166 2.96 10.24 7.47
N ALA A 167 2.05 11.15 7.84
CA ALA A 167 1.92 11.61 9.22
C ALA A 167 1.51 10.47 10.18
N MET A 168 0.56 9.64 9.77
CA MET A 168 0.12 8.45 10.49
C MET A 168 1.29 7.48 10.70
N THR A 169 2.05 7.16 9.65
CA THR A 169 3.22 6.26 9.72
C THR A 169 4.24 6.74 10.75
N LYS A 170 4.58 8.02 10.76
CA LYS A 170 5.50 8.63 11.74
C LYS A 170 4.95 8.50 13.17
N THR A 171 3.66 8.72 13.36
CA THR A 171 3.00 8.60 14.66
C THR A 171 3.06 7.16 15.15
N ILE A 172 2.71 6.17 14.31
CA ILE A 172 2.76 4.75 14.65
C ILE A 172 4.17 4.34 15.06
N ALA A 173 5.18 4.67 14.24
CA ALA A 173 6.58 4.35 14.53
C ALA A 173 7.03 4.88 15.89
N ARG A 174 6.69 6.13 16.23
CA ARG A 174 7.09 6.78 17.49
C ARG A 174 6.37 6.20 18.71
N GLN A 175 5.09 5.87 18.58
CA GLN A 175 4.28 5.46 19.72
C GLN A 175 4.38 3.95 20.01
N TYR A 176 4.52 3.13 18.99
CA TYR A 176 4.45 1.67 19.13
C TYR A 176 5.79 0.95 18.92
N GLY A 177 6.88 1.67 18.60
CA GLY A 177 8.20 1.07 18.38
C GLY A 177 8.73 0.25 19.56
N ARG A 178 8.52 0.73 20.82
CA ARG A 178 8.89 -0.01 22.03
C ARG A 178 8.02 -1.24 22.30
N GLN A 179 6.89 -1.34 21.60
CA GLN A 179 5.96 -2.46 21.65
C GLN A 179 6.17 -3.44 20.48
N GLY A 180 7.31 -3.34 19.78
CA GLY A 180 7.69 -4.23 18.69
C GLY A 180 7.14 -3.87 17.31
N VAL A 181 6.41 -2.76 17.16
CA VAL A 181 5.84 -2.36 15.86
C VAL A 181 6.80 -1.42 15.14
N THR A 182 7.16 -1.76 13.90
CA THR A 182 7.86 -0.85 13.00
C THR A 182 6.93 -0.41 11.86
N ALA A 183 7.05 0.85 11.44
CA ALA A 183 6.19 1.40 10.39
C ALA A 183 7.01 2.23 9.40
N PHE A 184 6.71 2.07 8.12
CA PHE A 184 7.37 2.74 7.01
C PHE A 184 6.34 3.26 6.02
N ALA A 185 6.66 4.33 5.32
CA ALA A 185 5.95 4.76 4.13
C ALA A 185 6.85 4.56 2.90
N VAL A 186 6.26 4.19 1.79
CA VAL A 186 6.90 4.21 0.47
C VAL A 186 6.17 5.23 -0.37
N ALA A 187 6.90 6.14 -1.01
CA ALA A 187 6.34 7.22 -1.81
C ALA A 187 6.75 7.07 -3.28
N PRO A 188 5.97 6.33 -4.08
CA PRO A 188 6.21 6.22 -5.50
C PRO A 188 6.02 7.57 -6.21
N GLY A 189 6.74 7.74 -7.32
CA GLY A 189 6.41 8.70 -8.36
C GLY A 189 5.40 8.10 -9.35
N PHE A 190 5.58 8.44 -10.62
CA PHE A 190 4.83 7.78 -11.68
C PHE A 190 5.37 6.34 -11.86
N VAL A 191 4.45 5.38 -11.82
CA VAL A 191 4.76 3.95 -11.99
C VAL A 191 3.93 3.42 -13.15
N ASP A 192 4.54 2.70 -14.07
CA ASP A 192 3.84 2.11 -15.22
C ASP A 192 2.90 1.00 -14.78
N THR A 193 1.64 1.36 -14.58
CA THR A 193 0.58 0.48 -14.09
C THR A 193 -0.75 0.80 -14.75
N PRO A 194 -1.71 -0.13 -14.74
CA PRO A 194 -3.08 0.16 -15.18
C PRO A 194 -3.76 1.30 -14.39
N PHE A 195 -3.30 1.59 -13.18
CA PHE A 195 -3.76 2.71 -12.36
C PHE A 195 -3.50 4.07 -13.05
N ASN A 196 -2.37 4.19 -13.76
CA ASN A 196 -1.95 5.40 -14.45
C ASN A 196 -2.31 5.40 -15.95
N ALA A 197 -2.94 4.33 -16.47
CA ALA A 197 -3.29 4.23 -17.89
C ALA A 197 -4.15 5.39 -18.41
N PRO A 198 -5.13 5.93 -17.67
CA PRO A 198 -5.89 7.10 -18.12
C PRO A 198 -5.00 8.34 -18.35
N ALA A 199 -4.08 8.64 -17.43
CA ALA A 199 -3.16 9.76 -17.55
C ALA A 199 -2.19 9.60 -18.74
N VAL A 200 -1.73 8.36 -18.99
CA VAL A 200 -0.91 8.06 -20.19
C VAL A 200 -1.70 8.24 -21.47
N ALA A 201 -2.97 7.83 -21.49
CA ALA A 201 -3.83 7.99 -22.67
C ALA A 201 -4.10 9.47 -23.00
N GLU A 202 -4.20 10.31 -21.97
CA GLU A 202 -4.48 11.74 -22.11
C GLU A 202 -3.23 12.54 -22.47
N HIS A 203 -2.09 12.29 -21.81
CA HIS A 203 -0.91 13.15 -21.87
C HIS A 203 0.28 12.51 -22.60
N GLY A 204 0.25 11.22 -22.86
CA GLY A 204 1.36 10.44 -23.40
C GLY A 204 2.41 10.07 -22.34
N MET A 205 3.07 8.93 -22.52
CA MET A 205 4.09 8.42 -21.59
C MET A 205 5.30 9.36 -21.50
N GLN A 206 5.66 10.04 -22.60
CA GLN A 206 6.85 10.87 -22.66
C GLN A 206 6.83 12.02 -21.65
N LEU A 207 5.65 12.60 -21.35
CA LEU A 207 5.51 13.64 -20.33
C LEU A 207 6.03 13.16 -18.96
N PHE A 208 5.71 11.92 -18.59
CA PHE A 208 6.11 11.34 -17.31
C PHE A 208 7.58 10.92 -17.29
N VAL A 209 8.13 10.50 -18.43
CA VAL A 209 9.56 10.20 -18.59
C VAL A 209 10.40 11.45 -18.44
N ASP A 210 10.00 12.56 -19.06
CA ASP A 210 10.72 13.85 -19.03
C ASP A 210 10.78 14.45 -17.61
N ASP A 211 9.84 14.11 -16.72
CA ASP A 211 9.82 14.52 -15.31
C ASP A 211 10.80 13.70 -14.44
N THR A 212 11.53 12.74 -15.00
CA THR A 212 12.42 11.84 -14.24
C THR A 212 13.89 12.11 -14.51
N ALA A 213 14.74 11.95 -13.49
CA ALA A 213 16.19 12.11 -13.64
C ALA A 213 16.86 10.92 -14.35
N LEU A 214 16.22 9.73 -14.35
CA LEU A 214 16.76 8.53 -14.98
C LEU A 214 16.36 8.40 -16.47
N GLY A 215 15.43 9.25 -16.96
CA GLY A 215 14.89 9.15 -18.32
C GLY A 215 13.98 7.94 -18.53
N GLU A 216 13.43 7.40 -17.44
CA GLU A 216 12.46 6.30 -17.45
C GLU A 216 11.52 6.42 -16.26
N VAL A 217 10.32 5.87 -16.37
CA VAL A 217 9.37 5.75 -15.26
C VAL A 217 9.61 4.47 -14.48
N ALA A 218 9.32 4.51 -13.17
CA ALA A 218 9.45 3.32 -12.33
C ALA A 218 8.50 2.20 -12.79
N GLN A 219 8.96 0.95 -12.68
CA GLN A 219 8.14 -0.22 -12.89
C GLN A 219 7.55 -0.70 -11.55
N PRO A 220 6.43 -1.45 -11.54
CA PRO A 220 5.87 -2.03 -10.32
C PRO A 220 6.89 -2.80 -9.48
N GLN A 221 7.85 -3.47 -10.14
CA GLN A 221 8.88 -4.24 -9.48
C GLN A 221 9.85 -3.38 -8.68
N ASP A 222 10.14 -2.15 -9.10
CA ASP A 222 11.04 -1.24 -8.38
C ASP A 222 10.47 -0.87 -7.02
N VAL A 223 9.16 -0.62 -6.98
CA VAL A 223 8.45 -0.35 -5.73
C VAL A 223 8.34 -1.61 -4.87
N ALA A 224 8.03 -2.76 -5.49
CA ALA A 224 7.92 -4.05 -4.81
C ALA A 224 9.23 -4.47 -4.11
N ASN A 225 10.39 -4.23 -4.74
CA ASN A 225 11.71 -4.52 -4.17
C ASN A 225 11.94 -3.74 -2.86
N VAL A 226 11.55 -2.46 -2.84
CA VAL A 226 11.65 -1.62 -1.63
C VAL A 226 10.70 -2.11 -0.54
N ILE A 227 9.44 -2.44 -0.91
CA ILE A 227 8.46 -2.99 0.04
C ILE A 227 8.98 -4.31 0.64
N ALA A 228 9.48 -5.23 -0.16
CA ALA A 228 10.01 -6.51 0.29
C ALA A 228 11.22 -6.32 1.24
N PHE A 229 12.15 -5.40 0.91
CA PHE A 229 13.25 -5.05 1.81
C PHE A 229 12.75 -4.54 3.17
N LEU A 230 11.76 -3.64 3.20
CA LEU A 230 11.18 -3.14 4.44
C LEU A 230 10.44 -4.25 5.21
N ALA A 231 9.67 -5.08 4.51
CA ALA A 231 8.95 -6.23 5.06
C ALA A 231 9.88 -7.31 5.63
N SER A 232 11.13 -7.37 5.17
CA SER A 232 12.12 -8.33 5.66
C SER A 232 12.55 -8.13 7.13
N GLY A 233 12.29 -6.95 7.70
CA GLY A 233 12.74 -6.55 9.05
C GLY A 233 14.19 -6.05 9.10
N LYS A 234 14.95 -6.12 8.01
CA LYS A 234 16.35 -5.64 7.94
C LYS A 234 16.48 -4.13 8.13
N ALA A 235 15.41 -3.38 7.85
CA ALA A 235 15.37 -1.91 7.97
C ALA A 235 14.84 -1.41 9.33
N ARG A 236 14.82 -2.24 10.39
CA ARG A 236 14.16 -1.92 11.67
C ARG A 236 14.51 -0.53 12.22
N HIS A 237 15.77 -0.12 12.17
CA HIS A 237 16.24 1.16 12.70
C HIS A 237 15.86 2.37 11.83
N ALA A 238 15.31 2.14 10.62
CA ALA A 238 14.74 3.18 9.77
C ALA A 238 13.23 3.38 10.00
N THR A 239 12.65 2.80 11.08
CA THR A 239 11.22 2.96 11.40
C THR A 239 10.82 4.44 11.45
N GLY A 240 9.69 4.78 10.85
CA GLY A 240 9.21 6.16 10.67
C GLY A 240 9.70 6.84 9.38
N ALA A 241 10.63 6.21 8.65
CA ALA A 241 11.09 6.74 7.39
C ALA A 241 10.01 6.64 6.30
N THR A 242 10.12 7.57 5.34
CA THR A 242 9.47 7.47 4.04
C THR A 242 10.55 7.30 2.98
N ILE A 243 10.41 6.27 2.17
CA ILE A 243 11.35 5.96 1.07
C ILE A 243 10.72 6.42 -0.23
N ASP A 244 11.38 7.35 -0.90
CA ASP A 244 10.97 7.81 -2.23
C ASP A 244 11.41 6.80 -3.30
N VAL A 245 10.48 6.38 -4.16
CA VAL A 245 10.71 5.53 -5.33
C VAL A 245 10.11 6.25 -6.53
N ASN A 246 10.73 7.36 -6.94
CA ASN A 246 10.13 8.30 -7.86
C ASN A 246 11.10 8.80 -8.96
N THR A 247 12.23 8.11 -9.16
CA THR A 247 13.24 8.47 -10.17
C THR A 247 13.70 9.94 -10.09
N ALA A 248 13.75 10.47 -8.86
CA ALA A 248 14.06 11.86 -8.53
C ALA A 248 13.13 12.91 -9.22
N SER A 249 11.91 12.51 -9.63
CA SER A 249 10.91 13.46 -10.13
C SER A 249 10.38 14.41 -9.03
N TYR A 250 10.74 14.14 -7.79
CA TYR A 250 10.63 15.03 -6.64
C TYR A 250 11.71 14.66 -5.59
N VAL A 251 12.42 15.65 -5.07
CA VAL A 251 13.44 15.51 -4.02
C VAL A 251 13.06 16.39 -2.83
N ARG A 252 13.11 15.83 -1.62
CA ARG A 252 12.78 16.52 -0.35
C ARG A 252 14.03 17.05 0.30
#